data_a0a93a9440c87ed94839900483bcf24e
#
_entry.id   a0a93a9440c87ed94839900483bcf24e
#
_cell.length_a   1.000
_cell.length_b   1.000
_cell.length_c   1.000
_cell.angle_alpha   90.00
_cell.angle_beta   90.00
_cell.angle_gamma   90.00
#
_symmetry.space_group_name_H-M   'P 1'
#
loop_
_entity.id
_entity.type
_entity.pdbx_description
1 polymer ?
#
loop_
_entity_poly.entity_id
_entity_poly.type
_entity_poly.pdbx_seq_one_letter_code
_entity_poly.pdbx_strand_id
1 'polypeptide(L)'
;MTDSPATAKIAVAAATYWVDRPFDYRIPPALADKVVPGVRVVVPFGGGNRRTEGIVLSLGTAQSGMRLKSIASVLDASPVLSPEMIRLAVWLRERYFCTVYDAVHAMLPAGLWYQMESVYTLCAGFDRERAHAAAGKSAQEQLVLDAVFAHGGSCPLVDLERLFENVSPARVLQSLVRKGVLETDSREKRRVGDKKIRMVSLTVSAEDAQTAADRREKRAPLQSACLRLLCTLDRVSFSELCYFTGASSSSVNALVK
;
A
#
# COMPACT_ATOMS: atom_id res chain seq x y z
N MET A 1 -25.83 -33.04 5.45
CA MET A 1 -25.69 -31.72 6.11
C MET A 1 -25.18 -30.76 5.06
N THR A 2 -26.02 -29.88 4.53
CA THR A 2 -25.64 -28.86 3.56
C THR A 2 -24.78 -27.85 4.31
N ASP A 3 -23.48 -27.89 4.02
CA ASP A 3 -22.49 -26.99 4.60
C ASP A 3 -22.80 -25.56 4.10
N SER A 4 -23.44 -24.75 4.96
CA SER A 4 -23.75 -23.36 4.61
C SER A 4 -22.43 -22.61 4.46
N PRO A 5 -22.21 -21.90 3.33
CA PRO A 5 -20.93 -21.26 3.08
C PRO A 5 -20.61 -20.22 4.15
N ALA A 6 -19.40 -20.26 4.68
CA ALA A 6 -18.90 -19.29 5.64
C ALA A 6 -18.93 -17.87 5.05
N THR A 7 -19.41 -16.92 5.82
CA THR A 7 -19.53 -15.51 5.41
C THR A 7 -18.89 -14.58 6.43
N ALA A 8 -18.56 -13.37 5.99
CA ALA A 8 -18.11 -12.28 6.84
C ALA A 8 -18.95 -11.02 6.60
N LYS A 9 -19.29 -10.35 7.67
CA LYS A 9 -19.87 -8.99 7.64
C LYS A 9 -18.74 -7.99 7.60
N ILE A 10 -18.72 -7.16 6.56
CA ILE A 10 -17.61 -6.27 6.24
C ILE A 10 -18.09 -4.83 6.16
N ALA A 11 -17.42 -3.92 6.86
CA ALA A 11 -17.51 -2.49 6.65
C ALA A 11 -16.58 -2.10 5.50
N VAL A 12 -17.12 -1.46 4.46
CA VAL A 12 -16.44 -1.23 3.19
C VAL A 12 -16.05 0.25 3.04
N ALA A 13 -14.81 0.53 2.67
CA ALA A 13 -14.27 1.88 2.49
C ALA A 13 -15.04 2.73 1.47
N ALA A 14 -15.58 2.10 0.43
CA ALA A 14 -16.33 2.79 -0.62
C ALA A 14 -17.81 3.04 -0.28
N ALA A 15 -18.30 2.60 0.90
CA ALA A 15 -19.66 2.86 1.34
C ALA A 15 -19.80 4.32 1.80
N THR A 16 -20.80 5.02 1.27
CA THR A 16 -21.18 6.34 1.78
C THR A 16 -22.09 6.20 3.01
N TYR A 17 -22.17 7.24 3.84
CA TYR A 17 -22.94 7.22 5.08
C TYR A 17 -24.36 6.64 4.93
N TRP A 18 -25.07 6.98 3.84
CA TRP A 18 -26.45 6.55 3.61
C TRP A 18 -26.60 5.06 3.26
N VAL A 19 -25.56 4.44 2.74
CA VAL A 19 -25.50 3.02 2.40
C VAL A 19 -24.60 2.23 3.37
N ASP A 20 -24.05 2.87 4.39
CA ASP A 20 -23.14 2.26 5.34
C ASP A 20 -23.89 1.28 6.26
N ARG A 21 -23.69 0.02 5.94
CA ARG A 21 -24.13 -1.14 6.72
C ARG A 21 -23.10 -2.25 6.54
N PRO A 22 -23.01 -3.21 7.45
CA PRO A 22 -22.19 -4.40 7.21
C PRO A 22 -22.71 -5.16 5.99
N PHE A 23 -21.83 -5.39 5.02
CA PHE A 23 -22.12 -6.15 3.80
C PHE A 23 -21.66 -7.59 3.97
N ASP A 24 -22.50 -8.55 3.56
CA ASP A 24 -22.16 -9.97 3.62
C ASP A 24 -21.33 -10.37 2.40
N TYR A 25 -20.18 -11.00 2.67
CA TYR A 25 -19.30 -11.57 1.66
C TYR A 25 -19.02 -13.04 1.96
N ARG A 26 -18.91 -13.85 0.90
CA ARG A 26 -18.48 -15.23 1.01
C ARG A 26 -16.99 -15.28 1.35
N ILE A 27 -16.63 -16.15 2.26
CA ILE A 27 -15.23 -16.46 2.56
C ILE A 27 -14.80 -17.61 1.64
N PRO A 28 -13.81 -17.42 0.74
CA PRO A 28 -13.24 -18.52 -0.03
C PRO A 28 -12.57 -19.53 0.91
N PRO A 29 -12.63 -20.85 0.62
CA PRO A 29 -11.98 -21.88 1.46
C PRO A 29 -10.49 -21.62 1.71
N ALA A 30 -9.77 -21.09 0.68
CA ALA A 30 -8.35 -20.75 0.79
C ALA A 30 -8.04 -19.59 1.77
N LEU A 31 -9.05 -18.84 2.20
CA LEU A 31 -8.92 -17.70 3.12
C LEU A 31 -9.59 -17.97 4.48
N ALA A 32 -10.18 -19.14 4.69
CA ALA A 32 -10.98 -19.46 5.88
C ALA A 32 -10.22 -19.22 7.20
N ASP A 33 -8.96 -19.65 7.25
CA ASP A 33 -8.12 -19.52 8.47
C ASP A 33 -7.58 -18.09 8.68
N LYS A 34 -7.65 -17.23 7.65
CA LYS A 34 -7.10 -15.86 7.69
C LYS A 34 -8.16 -14.79 7.91
N VAL A 35 -9.42 -15.10 7.55
CA VAL A 35 -10.53 -14.16 7.69
C VAL A 35 -11.10 -14.27 9.09
N VAL A 36 -10.68 -13.38 9.97
CA VAL A 36 -11.15 -13.26 11.35
C VAL A 36 -11.61 -11.82 11.63
N PRO A 37 -12.48 -11.58 12.63
CA PRO A 37 -12.87 -10.21 12.99
C PRO A 37 -11.64 -9.34 13.28
N GLY A 38 -11.66 -8.11 12.77
CA GLY A 38 -10.58 -7.13 12.95
C GLY A 38 -9.48 -7.16 11.90
N VAL A 39 -9.49 -8.10 10.94
CA VAL A 39 -8.57 -8.03 9.78
C VAL A 39 -9.13 -7.15 8.69
N ARG A 40 -8.23 -6.53 7.91
CA ARG A 40 -8.58 -5.82 6.68
C ARG A 40 -8.55 -6.79 5.51
N VAL A 41 -9.46 -6.58 4.60
CA VAL A 41 -9.65 -7.40 3.41
C VAL A 41 -9.87 -6.55 2.17
N VAL A 42 -9.62 -7.10 1.01
CA VAL A 42 -10.02 -6.53 -0.27
C VAL A 42 -11.29 -7.22 -0.75
N VAL A 43 -12.28 -6.43 -1.11
CA VAL A 43 -13.58 -6.93 -1.57
C VAL A 43 -14.04 -6.20 -2.83
N PRO A 44 -14.77 -6.88 -3.75
CA PRO A 44 -15.42 -6.22 -4.88
C PRO A 44 -16.69 -5.50 -4.42
N PHE A 45 -16.81 -4.19 -4.68
CA PHE A 45 -17.95 -3.38 -4.27
C PHE A 45 -18.62 -2.68 -5.45
N GLY A 46 -19.93 -2.38 -5.30
CA GLY A 46 -20.74 -1.73 -6.32
C GLY A 46 -21.02 -2.59 -7.56
N GLY A 47 -21.73 -2.03 -8.54
CA GLY A 47 -22.11 -2.72 -9.78
C GLY A 47 -20.92 -3.09 -10.67
N GLY A 48 -19.86 -2.28 -10.64
CA GLY A 48 -18.62 -2.49 -11.40
C GLY A 48 -17.61 -3.41 -10.74
N ASN A 49 -17.91 -4.03 -9.60
CA ASN A 49 -16.99 -4.91 -8.85
C ASN A 49 -15.62 -4.27 -8.54
N ARG A 50 -15.58 -2.95 -8.38
CA ARG A 50 -14.35 -2.25 -8.05
C ARG A 50 -13.77 -2.79 -6.74
N ARG A 51 -12.53 -3.21 -6.77
CA ARG A 51 -11.82 -3.66 -5.55
C ARG A 51 -11.65 -2.51 -4.58
N THR A 52 -12.03 -2.71 -3.34
CA THR A 52 -11.94 -1.73 -2.26
C THR A 52 -11.57 -2.42 -0.96
N GLU A 53 -10.98 -1.67 -0.05
CA GLU A 53 -10.65 -2.14 1.29
C GLU A 53 -11.91 -2.25 2.14
N GLY A 54 -11.93 -3.22 3.03
CA GLY A 54 -12.97 -3.40 4.03
C GLY A 54 -12.41 -3.99 5.32
N ILE A 55 -13.19 -3.88 6.38
CA ILE A 55 -12.86 -4.44 7.72
C ILE A 55 -13.85 -5.54 8.04
N VAL A 56 -13.34 -6.70 8.45
CA VAL A 56 -14.18 -7.80 8.94
C VAL A 56 -14.69 -7.45 10.34
N LEU A 57 -16.00 -7.34 10.48
CA LEU A 57 -16.65 -7.02 11.76
C LEU A 57 -17.08 -8.29 12.50
N SER A 58 -17.61 -9.27 11.79
CA SER A 58 -18.05 -10.54 12.35
C SER A 58 -18.10 -11.64 11.29
N LEU A 59 -18.06 -12.88 11.73
CA LEU A 59 -18.28 -14.04 10.88
C LEU A 59 -19.73 -14.51 10.99
N GLY A 60 -20.20 -15.23 9.98
CA GLY A 60 -21.53 -15.78 9.92
C GLY A 60 -21.65 -16.92 8.91
N THR A 61 -22.87 -17.37 8.69
CA THR A 61 -23.22 -18.36 7.69
C THR A 61 -24.23 -17.78 6.71
N ALA A 62 -24.07 -18.04 5.42
CA ALA A 62 -25.00 -17.56 4.41
C ALA A 62 -26.33 -18.35 4.51
N GLN A 63 -27.44 -17.63 4.31
CA GLN A 63 -28.69 -18.30 4.00
C GLN A 63 -28.62 -18.94 2.61
N SER A 64 -29.20 -20.12 2.49
CA SER A 64 -29.21 -20.87 1.21
C SER A 64 -29.83 -20.01 0.09
N GLY A 65 -29.17 -19.95 -1.06
CA GLY A 65 -29.65 -19.23 -2.26
C GLY A 65 -29.18 -17.79 -2.44
N MET A 66 -28.47 -17.17 -1.48
CA MET A 66 -27.93 -15.82 -1.67
C MET A 66 -26.68 -15.83 -2.59
N ARG A 67 -26.75 -15.00 -3.64
CA ARG A 67 -25.57 -14.70 -4.48
C ARG A 67 -24.69 -13.65 -3.78
N LEU A 68 -23.72 -14.10 -3.00
CA LEU A 68 -22.75 -13.22 -2.35
C LEU A 68 -21.48 -13.08 -3.18
N LYS A 69 -20.91 -11.88 -3.20
CA LYS A 69 -19.55 -11.65 -3.71
C LYS A 69 -18.56 -12.28 -2.74
N SER A 70 -17.39 -12.65 -3.26
CA SER A 70 -16.34 -13.28 -2.45
C SER A 70 -15.26 -12.27 -2.04
N ILE A 71 -14.66 -12.47 -0.88
CA ILE A 71 -13.45 -11.76 -0.46
C ILE A 71 -12.34 -12.10 -1.46
N ALA A 72 -11.61 -11.08 -1.93
CA ALA A 72 -10.53 -11.24 -2.89
C ALA A 72 -9.20 -11.58 -2.22
N SER A 73 -8.82 -10.86 -1.16
CA SER A 73 -7.59 -11.09 -0.40
C SER A 73 -7.72 -10.60 1.04
N VAL A 74 -6.79 -11.04 1.91
CA VAL A 74 -6.62 -10.56 3.28
C VAL A 74 -5.34 -9.74 3.32
N LEU A 75 -5.40 -8.53 3.90
CA LEU A 75 -4.29 -7.58 3.94
C LEU A 75 -3.36 -7.76 5.13
N ASP A 76 -3.87 -8.32 6.21
CA ASP A 76 -3.17 -8.42 7.49
C ASP A 76 -2.87 -9.87 7.87
N ALA A 77 -1.71 -10.11 8.46
CA ALA A 77 -1.34 -11.41 9.00
C ALA A 77 -2.05 -11.72 10.34
N SER A 78 -2.53 -10.68 11.04
CA SER A 78 -3.25 -10.76 12.32
C SER A 78 -4.26 -9.61 12.43
N PRO A 79 -5.28 -9.71 13.29
CA PRO A 79 -6.24 -8.63 13.49
C PRO A 79 -5.57 -7.32 13.89
N VAL A 80 -5.90 -6.24 13.20
CA VAL A 80 -5.45 -4.87 13.51
C VAL A 80 -6.41 -4.15 14.43
N LEU A 81 -7.63 -4.69 14.63
CA LEU A 81 -8.63 -4.19 15.56
C LEU A 81 -8.96 -5.25 16.60
N SER A 82 -9.04 -4.84 17.85
CA SER A 82 -9.62 -5.66 18.90
C SER A 82 -11.15 -5.68 18.82
N PRO A 83 -11.83 -6.64 19.47
CA PRO A 83 -13.28 -6.65 19.57
C PRO A 83 -13.87 -5.36 20.16
N GLU A 84 -13.15 -4.73 21.12
CA GLU A 84 -13.54 -3.46 21.72
C GLU A 84 -13.51 -2.32 20.70
N MET A 85 -12.48 -2.25 19.86
CA MET A 85 -12.34 -1.26 18.80
C MET A 85 -13.44 -1.43 17.74
N ILE A 86 -13.81 -2.65 17.41
CA ILE A 86 -14.93 -2.92 16.50
C ILE A 86 -16.24 -2.40 17.09
N ARG A 87 -16.52 -2.70 18.38
CA ARG A 87 -17.71 -2.17 19.06
C ARG A 87 -17.72 -0.65 19.13
N LEU A 88 -16.56 -0.04 19.40
CA LEU A 88 -16.41 1.41 19.40
C LEU A 88 -16.69 2.01 18.01
N ALA A 89 -16.21 1.41 16.94
CA ALA A 89 -16.46 1.88 15.58
C ALA A 89 -17.96 1.86 15.23
N VAL A 90 -18.66 0.78 15.59
CA VAL A 90 -20.11 0.67 15.41
C VAL A 90 -20.85 1.71 16.23
N TRP A 91 -20.47 1.89 17.51
CA TRP A 91 -21.05 2.91 18.38
C TRP A 91 -20.83 4.34 17.86
N LEU A 92 -19.64 4.65 17.34
CA LEU A 92 -19.34 5.95 16.73
C LEU A 92 -20.24 6.21 15.50
N ARG A 93 -20.41 5.22 14.66
CA ARG A 93 -21.33 5.33 13.50
C ARG A 93 -22.77 5.64 13.91
N GLU A 94 -23.25 5.08 15.03
CA GLU A 94 -24.61 5.32 15.53
C GLU A 94 -24.79 6.72 16.13
N ARG A 95 -23.73 7.35 16.60
CA ARG A 95 -23.76 8.63 17.31
C ARG A 95 -23.29 9.83 16.49
N TYR A 96 -22.50 9.59 15.44
CA TYR A 96 -21.86 10.64 14.64
C TYR A 96 -22.09 10.42 13.16
N PHE A 97 -21.91 11.48 12.36
CA PHE A 97 -21.98 11.43 10.90
C PHE A 97 -20.67 10.86 10.30
N CYS A 98 -20.43 9.59 10.56
CA CYS A 98 -19.32 8.85 9.98
C CYS A 98 -19.75 7.44 9.60
N THR A 99 -19.04 6.80 8.67
CA THR A 99 -19.20 5.38 8.40
C THR A 99 -18.46 4.54 9.45
N VAL A 100 -18.77 3.25 9.57
CA VAL A 100 -17.97 2.34 10.42
C VAL A 100 -16.52 2.34 9.96
N TYR A 101 -16.29 2.39 8.63
CA TYR A 101 -14.95 2.43 8.06
C TYR A 101 -14.22 3.72 8.42
N ASP A 102 -14.86 4.90 8.37
CA ASP A 102 -14.26 6.18 8.80
C ASP A 102 -13.85 6.16 10.27
N ALA A 103 -14.71 5.59 11.13
CA ALA A 103 -14.40 5.44 12.55
C ALA A 103 -13.15 4.57 12.75
N VAL A 104 -13.06 3.44 12.06
CA VAL A 104 -11.87 2.57 12.08
C VAL A 104 -10.65 3.31 11.52
N HIS A 105 -10.83 4.06 10.43
CA HIS A 105 -9.75 4.82 9.80
C HIS A 105 -9.12 5.84 10.77
N ALA A 106 -9.93 6.44 11.63
CA ALA A 106 -9.44 7.37 12.65
C ALA A 106 -8.71 6.68 13.82
N MET A 107 -8.99 5.41 14.08
CA MET A 107 -8.37 4.65 15.19
C MET A 107 -7.02 4.04 14.83
N LEU A 108 -6.76 3.80 13.55
CA LEU A 108 -5.57 3.09 13.10
C LEU A 108 -4.49 4.06 12.62
N PRO A 109 -3.20 3.74 12.83
CA PRO A 109 -2.10 4.56 12.34
C PRO A 109 -2.10 4.70 10.81
N ALA A 110 -1.73 5.89 10.33
CA ALA A 110 -1.72 6.21 8.89
C ALA A 110 -0.84 5.25 8.05
N GLY A 111 0.20 4.66 8.64
CA GLY A 111 1.09 3.71 7.96
C GLY A 111 0.47 2.35 7.66
N LEU A 112 -0.67 2.02 8.27
CA LEU A 112 -1.38 0.76 7.99
C LEU A 112 -2.23 0.81 6.72
N TRP A 113 -2.59 2.00 6.24
CA TRP A 113 -3.53 2.13 5.13
C TRP A 113 -2.89 1.77 3.79
N TYR A 114 -3.59 0.94 3.04
CA TYR A 114 -3.27 0.64 1.66
C TYR A 114 -3.99 1.63 0.74
N GLN A 115 -3.30 2.06 -0.29
CA GLN A 115 -3.92 2.74 -1.41
C GLN A 115 -4.13 1.70 -2.51
N MET A 116 -5.39 1.52 -2.91
CA MET A 116 -5.69 0.68 -4.07
C MET A 116 -5.29 1.46 -5.32
N GLU A 117 -4.20 1.05 -5.94
CA GLU A 117 -3.72 1.63 -7.18
C GLU A 117 -4.28 0.83 -8.36
N SER A 118 -5.03 1.48 -9.22
CA SER A 118 -5.49 0.85 -10.47
C SER A 118 -4.29 0.72 -11.41
N VAL A 119 -4.07 -0.48 -11.91
CA VAL A 119 -3.00 -0.80 -12.86
C VAL A 119 -3.62 -1.32 -14.13
N TYR A 120 -3.17 -0.82 -15.26
CA TYR A 120 -3.60 -1.25 -16.58
C TYR A 120 -2.52 -2.12 -17.20
N THR A 121 -2.88 -3.34 -17.56
CA THR A 121 -1.96 -4.35 -18.08
C THR A 121 -2.39 -4.75 -19.47
N LEU A 122 -1.43 -4.97 -20.35
CA LEU A 122 -1.69 -5.45 -21.71
C LEU A 122 -2.24 -6.88 -21.65
N CYS A 123 -3.34 -7.13 -22.34
CA CYS A 123 -3.92 -8.47 -22.43
C CYS A 123 -3.00 -9.43 -23.14
N ALA A 124 -3.03 -10.70 -22.74
CA ALA A 124 -2.24 -11.75 -23.37
C ALA A 124 -2.58 -11.85 -24.88
N GLY A 125 -1.54 -11.95 -25.71
CA GLY A 125 -1.68 -12.06 -27.16
C GLY A 125 -1.60 -10.75 -27.94
N PHE A 126 -1.48 -9.61 -27.26
CA PHE A 126 -1.18 -8.33 -27.90
C PHE A 126 0.32 -8.06 -27.87
N ASP A 127 0.90 -7.93 -29.05
CA ASP A 127 2.19 -7.28 -29.27
C ASP A 127 1.98 -5.77 -29.56
N ARG A 128 3.06 -5.03 -29.73
CA ARG A 128 3.00 -3.58 -29.96
C ARG A 128 2.22 -3.24 -31.23
N GLU A 129 2.43 -3.95 -32.31
CA GLU A 129 1.79 -3.70 -33.61
C GLU A 129 0.28 -3.96 -33.54
N ARG A 130 -0.14 -5.08 -32.96
CA ARG A 130 -1.55 -5.42 -32.78
C ARG A 130 -2.28 -4.47 -31.85
N ALA A 131 -1.64 -4.06 -30.76
CA ALA A 131 -2.23 -3.11 -29.82
C ALA A 131 -2.45 -1.75 -30.48
N HIS A 132 -1.46 -1.23 -31.22
CA HIS A 132 -1.58 0.03 -31.96
C HIS A 132 -2.59 -0.07 -33.12
N ALA A 133 -2.66 -1.19 -33.81
CA ALA A 133 -3.69 -1.44 -34.84
C ALA A 133 -5.11 -1.41 -34.25
N ALA A 134 -5.31 -1.99 -33.06
CA ALA A 134 -6.59 -1.97 -32.35
C ALA A 134 -6.97 -0.57 -31.83
N ALA A 135 -5.99 0.25 -31.43
CA ALA A 135 -6.19 1.66 -31.08
C ALA A 135 -6.59 2.51 -32.31
N GLY A 136 -6.16 2.10 -33.50
CA GLY A 136 -6.44 2.83 -34.74
C GLY A 136 -5.78 4.21 -34.77
N LYS A 137 -6.52 5.23 -35.26
CA LYS A 137 -6.00 6.62 -35.44
C LYS A 137 -6.08 7.49 -34.18
N SER A 138 -6.49 6.96 -33.06
CA SER A 138 -6.62 7.75 -31.81
C SER A 138 -5.23 8.02 -31.20
N ALA A 139 -4.74 9.24 -31.34
CA ALA A 139 -3.45 9.65 -30.78
C ALA A 139 -3.38 9.45 -29.25
N GLN A 140 -4.49 9.65 -28.53
CA GLN A 140 -4.56 9.45 -27.09
C GLN A 140 -4.47 7.98 -26.68
N GLU A 141 -5.11 7.07 -27.43
CA GLU A 141 -4.98 5.65 -27.19
C GLU A 141 -3.57 5.14 -27.49
N GLN A 142 -2.96 5.64 -28.57
CA GLN A 142 -1.57 5.32 -28.91
C GLN A 142 -0.60 5.79 -27.82
N LEU A 143 -0.78 7.00 -27.29
CA LEU A 143 0.03 7.54 -26.19
C LEU A 143 -0.06 6.66 -24.93
N VAL A 144 -1.26 6.21 -24.57
CA VAL A 144 -1.45 5.29 -23.45
C VAL A 144 -0.73 3.97 -23.69
N LEU A 145 -0.84 3.39 -24.89
CA LEU A 145 -0.19 2.14 -25.22
C LEU A 145 1.33 2.26 -25.20
N ASP A 146 1.89 3.34 -25.74
CA ASP A 146 3.33 3.60 -25.66
C ASP A 146 3.85 3.65 -24.25
N ALA A 147 3.09 4.31 -23.34
CA ALA A 147 3.43 4.32 -21.90
C ALA A 147 3.34 2.94 -21.27
N VAL A 148 2.31 2.16 -21.59
CA VAL A 148 2.17 0.79 -21.07
C VAL A 148 3.34 -0.08 -21.54
N PHE A 149 3.75 0.02 -22.80
CA PHE A 149 4.92 -0.70 -23.33
C PHE A 149 6.23 -0.25 -22.70
N ALA A 150 6.41 1.07 -22.47
CA ALA A 150 7.57 1.61 -21.78
C ALA A 150 7.71 1.10 -20.33
N HIS A 151 6.58 0.79 -19.68
CA HIS A 151 6.52 0.19 -18.34
C HIS A 151 6.50 -1.36 -18.35
N GLY A 152 6.91 -1.98 -19.45
CA GLY A 152 6.99 -3.45 -19.54
C GLY A 152 5.63 -4.16 -19.62
N GLY A 153 4.62 -3.51 -20.17
CA GLY A 153 3.29 -4.08 -20.39
C GLY A 153 2.28 -3.87 -19.26
N SER A 154 2.66 -3.16 -18.19
CA SER A 154 1.78 -2.87 -17.03
C SER A 154 2.09 -1.49 -16.46
N CYS A 155 1.11 -0.57 -16.48
CA CYS A 155 1.30 0.82 -16.07
C CYS A 155 0.26 1.24 -15.02
N PRO A 156 0.68 1.86 -13.90
CA PRO A 156 -0.21 2.44 -12.91
C PRO A 156 -1.04 3.59 -13.48
N LEU A 157 -2.29 3.74 -13.00
CA LEU A 157 -3.15 4.86 -13.41
C LEU A 157 -2.50 6.22 -13.16
N VAL A 158 -1.80 6.39 -12.03
CA VAL A 158 -1.14 7.67 -11.67
C VAL A 158 -0.11 8.09 -12.73
N ASP A 159 0.63 7.15 -13.29
CA ASP A 159 1.62 7.45 -14.33
C ASP A 159 0.95 7.73 -15.68
N LEU A 160 -0.18 7.07 -15.97
CA LEU A 160 -1.00 7.38 -17.13
C LEU A 160 -1.68 8.75 -17.02
N GLU A 161 -2.15 9.15 -15.85
CA GLU A 161 -2.75 10.47 -15.60
C GLU A 161 -1.75 11.61 -15.84
N ARG A 162 -0.48 11.40 -15.55
CA ARG A 162 0.59 12.39 -15.81
C ARG A 162 0.80 12.69 -17.29
N LEU A 163 0.40 11.81 -18.19
CA LEU A 163 0.51 12.01 -19.63
C LEU A 163 -0.57 12.96 -20.17
N PHE A 164 -1.64 13.19 -19.39
CA PHE A 164 -2.79 13.98 -19.81
C PHE A 164 -2.85 15.25 -18.96
N GLU A 165 -2.29 16.34 -19.45
CA GLU A 165 -2.38 17.65 -18.81
C GLU A 165 -3.85 18.07 -18.69
N ASN A 166 -4.39 18.13 -17.46
CA ASN A 166 -5.74 18.61 -17.13
C ASN A 166 -6.93 17.83 -17.72
N VAL A 167 -6.72 16.64 -18.29
CA VAL A 167 -7.79 15.79 -18.83
C VAL A 167 -7.70 14.40 -18.21
N SER A 168 -8.83 13.88 -17.72
CA SER A 168 -8.86 12.51 -17.19
C SER A 168 -8.74 11.48 -18.32
N PRO A 169 -7.78 10.55 -18.25
CA PRO A 169 -7.62 9.48 -19.24
C PRO A 169 -8.73 8.42 -19.18
N ALA A 170 -9.69 8.54 -18.26
CA ALA A 170 -10.69 7.53 -17.97
C ALA A 170 -11.44 7.01 -19.22
N ARG A 171 -11.83 7.90 -20.13
CA ARG A 171 -12.55 7.51 -21.37
C ARG A 171 -11.65 6.71 -22.31
N VAL A 172 -10.40 7.11 -22.44
CA VAL A 172 -9.39 6.46 -23.29
C VAL A 172 -9.10 5.05 -22.75
N LEU A 173 -8.88 4.95 -21.44
CA LEU A 173 -8.63 3.68 -20.75
C LEU A 173 -9.83 2.73 -20.85
N GLN A 174 -11.06 3.24 -20.64
CA GLN A 174 -12.27 2.44 -20.81
C GLN A 174 -12.47 1.95 -22.26
N SER A 175 -12.08 2.75 -23.24
CA SER A 175 -12.12 2.34 -24.64
C SER A 175 -11.17 1.17 -24.90
N LEU A 176 -9.91 1.26 -24.46
CA LEU A 176 -8.91 0.20 -24.63
C LEU A 176 -9.28 -1.09 -23.85
N VAL A 177 -9.87 -0.96 -22.66
CA VAL A 177 -10.40 -2.10 -21.90
C VAL A 177 -11.58 -2.76 -22.66
N ARG A 178 -12.50 -1.96 -23.21
CA ARG A 178 -13.63 -2.48 -24.00
C ARG A 178 -13.19 -3.16 -25.30
N LYS A 179 -12.11 -2.68 -25.93
CA LYS A 179 -11.48 -3.31 -27.08
C LYS A 179 -10.71 -4.60 -26.72
N GLY A 180 -10.58 -4.93 -25.42
CA GLY A 180 -9.85 -6.09 -24.93
C GLY A 180 -8.33 -5.98 -25.08
N VAL A 181 -7.81 -4.78 -25.34
CA VAL A 181 -6.36 -4.52 -25.45
C VAL A 181 -5.70 -4.41 -24.08
N LEU A 182 -6.40 -3.74 -23.15
CA LEU A 182 -5.96 -3.60 -21.76
C LEU A 182 -6.94 -4.30 -20.82
N GLU A 183 -6.41 -4.86 -19.78
CA GLU A 183 -7.17 -5.26 -18.58
C GLU A 183 -6.81 -4.33 -17.42
N THR A 184 -7.77 -4.14 -16.52
CA THR A 184 -7.54 -3.35 -15.31
C THR A 184 -7.50 -4.26 -14.10
N ASP A 185 -6.48 -4.13 -13.30
CA ASP A 185 -6.36 -4.78 -12.01
C ASP A 185 -6.12 -3.70 -10.93
N SER A 186 -6.33 -4.06 -9.67
CA SER A 186 -6.05 -3.17 -8.54
C SER A 186 -4.96 -3.80 -7.72
N ARG A 187 -3.82 -3.12 -7.63
CA ARG A 187 -2.71 -3.54 -6.77
C ARG A 187 -2.76 -2.80 -5.45
N GLU A 188 -2.42 -3.51 -4.41
CA GLU A 188 -2.31 -2.97 -3.06
C GLU A 188 -0.96 -2.26 -2.92
N LYS A 189 -0.99 -0.97 -2.60
CA LYS A 189 0.21 -0.18 -2.32
C LYS A 189 0.09 0.43 -0.93
N ARG A 190 1.03 0.17 -0.06
CA ARG A 190 1.09 0.84 1.24
C ARG A 190 1.21 2.34 1.03
N ARG A 191 0.33 3.11 1.66
CA ARG A 191 0.31 4.58 1.54
C ARG A 191 1.57 5.22 2.10
N VAL A 192 2.14 4.62 3.13
CA VAL A 192 3.40 5.05 3.76
C VAL A 192 4.33 3.84 3.75
N GLY A 193 5.46 3.95 3.06
CA GLY A 193 6.53 2.95 3.16
C GLY A 193 7.16 2.97 4.55
N ASP A 194 7.74 1.86 4.97
CA ASP A 194 8.49 1.78 6.22
C ASP A 194 9.59 2.83 6.22
N LYS A 195 9.60 3.69 7.23
CA LYS A 195 10.68 4.67 7.41
C LYS A 195 11.96 3.92 7.77
N LYS A 196 12.83 3.76 6.79
CA LYS A 196 14.16 3.17 7.03
C LYS A 196 15.04 4.19 7.72
N ILE A 197 15.59 3.83 8.87
CA ILE A 197 16.59 4.61 9.57
C ILE A 197 17.97 3.99 9.21
N ARG A 198 18.85 4.80 8.66
CA ARG A 198 20.22 4.39 8.39
C ARG A 198 20.98 4.39 9.71
N MET A 199 21.42 3.21 10.15
CA MET A 199 22.24 3.05 11.35
C MET A 199 23.72 3.06 10.97
N VAL A 200 24.54 3.59 11.86
CA VAL A 200 26.01 3.65 11.76
C VAL A 200 26.60 2.96 12.97
N SER A 201 27.60 2.10 12.74
CA SER A 201 28.37 1.43 13.78
C SER A 201 29.86 1.33 13.33
N LEU A 202 30.73 1.12 14.28
CA LEU A 202 32.15 0.84 13.97
C LEU A 202 32.27 -0.52 13.30
N THR A 203 33.18 -0.62 12.32
CA THR A 203 33.58 -1.90 11.69
C THR A 203 34.94 -2.36 12.19
N VAL A 204 35.60 -1.55 13.01
CA VAL A 204 36.92 -1.78 13.63
C VAL A 204 36.80 -1.75 15.15
N SER A 205 37.83 -2.15 15.87
CA SER A 205 37.85 -2.07 17.33
C SER A 205 37.70 -0.63 17.82
N ALA A 206 37.18 -0.44 19.03
CA ALA A 206 37.10 0.89 19.63
C ALA A 206 38.47 1.57 19.81
N GLU A 207 39.52 0.77 20.07
CA GLU A 207 40.89 1.25 20.20
C GLU A 207 41.44 1.78 18.86
N ASP A 208 41.23 1.05 17.78
CA ASP A 208 41.60 1.48 16.44
C ASP A 208 40.86 2.72 15.99
N ALA A 209 39.53 2.75 16.29
CA ALA A 209 38.70 3.92 16.00
C ALA A 209 39.14 5.16 16.79
N GLN A 210 39.53 5.00 18.07
CA GLN A 210 40.09 6.07 18.88
C GLN A 210 41.39 6.59 18.33
N THR A 211 42.32 5.69 17.94
CA THR A 211 43.59 6.05 17.29
C THR A 211 43.36 6.80 15.97
N ALA A 212 42.35 6.35 15.19
CA ALA A 212 41.96 7.01 13.95
C ALA A 212 41.32 8.39 14.19
N ALA A 213 40.60 8.56 15.29
CA ALA A 213 40.04 9.85 15.70
C ALA A 213 41.13 10.86 16.05
N ASP A 214 42.13 10.43 16.83
CA ASP A 214 43.23 11.28 17.27
C ASP A 214 44.10 11.76 16.08
N ARG A 215 44.34 10.89 15.11
CA ARG A 215 45.05 11.27 13.87
C ARG A 215 44.30 12.31 13.04
N ARG A 216 42.95 12.32 13.11
CA ARG A 216 42.10 13.23 12.34
C ARG A 216 41.76 14.52 13.09
N GLU A 217 42.05 14.64 14.36
CA GLU A 217 41.65 15.75 15.22
C GLU A 217 41.98 17.12 14.64
N LYS A 218 43.22 17.31 14.13
CA LYS A 218 43.68 18.59 13.56
C LYS A 218 43.20 18.83 12.11
N ARG A 219 43.01 17.76 11.31
CA ARG A 219 42.71 17.89 9.87
C ARG A 219 41.23 17.77 9.54
N ALA A 220 40.51 17.00 10.32
CA ALA A 220 39.08 16.72 10.12
C ALA A 220 38.37 16.55 11.48
N PRO A 221 38.22 17.64 12.26
CA PRO A 221 37.73 17.58 13.64
C PRO A 221 36.29 16.96 13.73
N LEU A 222 35.45 17.21 12.75
CA LEU A 222 34.10 16.62 12.73
C LEU A 222 34.09 15.11 12.50
N GLN A 223 35.03 14.59 11.71
CA GLN A 223 35.23 13.15 11.54
C GLN A 223 35.77 12.50 12.82
N SER A 224 36.71 13.18 13.47
CA SER A 224 37.23 12.75 14.78
C SER A 224 36.10 12.67 15.82
N ALA A 225 35.24 13.69 15.90
CA ALA A 225 34.09 13.69 16.78
C ALA A 225 33.10 12.53 16.48
N CYS A 226 32.87 12.23 15.21
CA CYS A 226 32.04 11.07 14.82
C CYS A 226 32.62 9.75 15.31
N LEU A 227 33.91 9.51 15.13
CA LEU A 227 34.58 8.30 15.59
C LEU A 227 34.56 8.18 17.13
N ARG A 228 34.84 9.27 17.85
CA ARG A 228 34.78 9.28 19.32
C ARG A 228 33.38 9.00 19.85
N LEU A 229 32.34 9.54 19.23
CA LEU A 229 30.93 9.25 19.61
C LEU A 229 30.62 7.77 19.36
N LEU A 230 31.04 7.21 18.24
CA LEU A 230 30.84 5.80 17.92
C LEU A 230 31.65 4.85 18.82
N CYS A 231 32.76 5.29 19.41
CA CYS A 231 33.47 4.50 20.43
C CYS A 231 32.67 4.40 21.74
N THR A 232 31.78 5.36 22.00
CA THR A 232 30.92 5.38 23.20
C THR A 232 29.62 4.68 22.99
N LEU A 233 29.10 4.68 21.75
CA LEU A 233 27.82 4.11 21.37
C LEU A 233 28.01 3.01 20.33
N ASP A 234 27.55 1.80 20.60
CA ASP A 234 27.67 0.67 19.67
C ASP A 234 26.97 0.95 18.32
N ARG A 235 25.84 1.63 18.38
CA ARG A 235 25.03 2.00 17.21
C ARG A 235 24.33 3.33 17.43
N VAL A 236 24.29 4.16 16.38
CA VAL A 236 23.59 5.44 16.38
C VAL A 236 22.97 5.67 15.00
N SER A 237 21.84 6.36 14.92
CA SER A 237 21.30 6.71 13.61
C SER A 237 22.19 7.75 12.91
N PHE A 238 22.22 7.68 11.58
CA PHE A 238 22.99 8.62 10.75
C PHE A 238 22.63 10.08 11.03
N SER A 239 21.35 10.36 11.26
CA SER A 239 20.86 11.69 11.58
C SER A 239 21.28 12.17 12.97
N GLU A 240 21.25 11.29 13.96
CA GLU A 240 21.72 11.60 15.31
C GLU A 240 23.23 11.82 15.33
N LEU A 241 24.00 10.98 14.62
CA LEU A 241 25.43 11.15 14.50
C LEU A 241 25.78 12.53 13.92
N CYS A 242 25.10 12.95 12.85
CA CYS A 242 25.28 14.29 12.28
C CYS A 242 24.85 15.39 13.25
N TYR A 243 23.74 15.21 13.97
CA TYR A 243 23.23 16.20 14.91
C TYR A 243 24.14 16.42 16.11
N PHE A 244 24.61 15.35 16.76
CA PHE A 244 25.44 15.45 17.96
C PHE A 244 26.88 15.92 17.66
N THR A 245 27.38 15.60 16.46
CA THR A 245 28.78 15.97 16.09
C THR A 245 28.86 17.25 15.27
N GLY A 246 27.73 17.76 14.76
CA GLY A 246 27.70 18.84 13.78
C GLY A 246 28.27 18.46 12.40
N ALA A 247 28.51 17.18 12.16
CA ALA A 247 29.09 16.72 10.91
C ALA A 247 28.06 16.72 9.78
N SER A 248 28.50 17.12 8.58
CA SER A 248 27.69 17.00 7.37
C SER A 248 27.60 15.55 6.91
N SER A 249 26.56 15.23 6.14
CA SER A 249 26.39 13.91 5.52
C SER A 249 27.61 13.48 4.69
N SER A 250 28.28 14.41 4.01
CA SER A 250 29.49 14.15 3.25
C SER A 250 30.65 13.75 4.14
N SER A 251 30.82 14.40 5.31
CA SER A 251 31.88 14.10 6.28
C SER A 251 31.74 12.70 6.87
N VAL A 252 30.50 12.28 7.21
CA VAL A 252 30.21 10.94 7.71
C VAL A 252 30.41 9.89 6.60
N ASN A 253 29.92 10.14 5.38
CA ASN A 253 30.09 9.21 4.26
C ASN A 253 31.57 9.01 3.87
N ALA A 254 32.43 9.99 4.11
CA ALA A 254 33.85 9.86 3.88
C ALA A 254 34.57 8.92 4.88
N LEU A 255 33.97 8.63 6.03
CA LEU A 255 34.43 7.63 7.00
C LEU A 255 34.04 6.18 6.62
N VAL A 256 33.04 6.01 5.76
CA VAL A 256 32.53 4.69 5.33
C VAL A 256 33.29 4.14 4.13
N LYS A 257 34.13 4.95 3.49
CA LYS A 257 35.04 4.55 2.40
C LYS A 257 36.37 4.09 2.93
#